data_e6a23e15da9b29c70c566560f06dce0b
#
_entry.id   e6a23e15da9b29c70c566560f06dce0b
#
_cell.length_a   1.000
_cell.length_b   1.000
_cell.length_c   1.000
_cell.angle_alpha   90.00
_cell.angle_beta   90.00
_cell.angle_gamma   90.00
#
_symmetry.space_group_name_H-M   'P 1'
#
loop_
_entity.id
_entity.type
_entity.pdbx_description
1 polymer ?
#
loop_
_entity_poly.entity_id
_entity_poly.type
_entity_poly.pdbx_seq_one_letter_code
_entity_poly.pdbx_strand_id
1 'polypeptide(L)'
;MGSQPYNQYPSILNPFIVLDLDPSNYDMNKLKKAFKTKMQGNEDPKIRLAYEMIVNPNNYQMVDNYVFSVTKLDIFYYTHVGGLKEIKYLIEQNKNLLNAKDSLKRTIFYIAARNGYYSLCKYLLEKGANFNEVQQHGITPLKTAKFYGHNHIVELINEYKNQFDCPNKSDNKYTIYEFDEILKINHDSNHYKFFNFLNEGHSPTHFISISIFDKNKYNSYKTNFNNAYNNKTFTSLEKKCIGAMLGLSIGDAIGSRVEFLPLDYNYKEIKDMGNNIAGKFKLKPGQWTDDTSMSLCLADSLLENNGKFNGHDFMKRLISWFYFGYNNTFKYDNERENRHSFGLGGNIAGSFKTYIKQKGINQFTEYGDENTSGNGSLIRNAPIPICFYRNLNLALDIAEKQSKVTHRGNEAAGCCQLMTFIIIKILNGEELKKVLDNLKYEFNCKYNSVNYLAKSIQEGNDPDKNWNWDNKIFKYSLKREKSNPGYIGSYSMDAMAMALHILKNTNSFQEAILKGVNLRGDADSVGAIIGQIAGAYYGLDNIPKEWIDKIYQWDKEKEIALRGYILSHLLENKA
;
A
#
# COMPACT_ATOMS: atom_id res chain seq x y z
N MET A 1 16.02 -12.30 49.34
CA MET A 1 16.32 -10.88 49.15
C MET A 1 16.50 -10.61 47.67
N GLY A 2 15.64 -9.84 47.10
CA GLY A 2 15.72 -9.13 45.87
C GLY A 2 14.97 -9.70 44.69
N SER A 3 13.72 -10.05 44.85
CA SER A 3 12.80 -10.27 43.71
C SER A 3 12.08 -8.99 43.38
N GLN A 4 12.64 -8.15 42.53
CA GLN A 4 11.87 -7.10 41.81
C GLN A 4 12.75 -6.43 40.77
N PRO A 5 12.68 -6.81 39.50
CA PRO A 5 12.38 -5.85 38.48
C PRO A 5 11.45 -6.35 37.37
N TYR A 6 10.80 -7.52 37.53
CA TYR A 6 9.94 -8.08 36.49
C TYR A 6 8.62 -7.34 36.24
N ASN A 7 8.24 -6.40 37.12
CA ASN A 7 6.97 -5.71 37.05
C ASN A 7 6.99 -4.35 36.31
N GLN A 8 8.11 -3.93 35.74
CA GLN A 8 8.18 -2.63 35.03
C GLN A 8 8.16 -2.73 33.49
N TYR A 9 8.26 -3.95 32.96
CA TYR A 9 8.19 -4.14 31.51
C TYR A 9 6.98 -5.02 31.16
N PRO A 10 6.19 -4.67 30.16
CA PRO A 10 5.14 -5.57 29.70
C PRO A 10 5.85 -6.85 29.25
N SER A 11 5.73 -7.87 30.10
CA SER A 11 6.27 -9.19 29.82
C SER A 11 5.74 -9.65 28.48
N ILE A 12 6.63 -9.88 27.55
CA ILE A 12 6.28 -10.65 26.37
C ILE A 12 5.79 -11.99 26.85
N LEU A 13 4.76 -12.41 26.20
CA LEU A 13 4.00 -13.61 26.40
C LEU A 13 4.86 -14.78 26.84
N ASN A 14 5.19 -14.78 28.13
CA ASN A 14 5.36 -16.04 28.82
C ASN A 14 3.95 -16.56 29.08
N PRO A 15 3.47 -17.58 28.36
CA PRO A 15 2.09 -18.02 28.47
C PRO A 15 1.73 -18.44 29.90
N PHE A 16 2.69 -18.92 30.66
CA PHE A 16 2.50 -19.32 32.05
C PHE A 16 2.37 -18.11 32.99
N ILE A 17 3.14 -17.04 32.77
CA ILE A 17 2.99 -15.77 33.51
C ILE A 17 1.65 -15.11 33.17
N VAL A 18 1.28 -15.04 31.90
CA VAL A 18 0.00 -14.44 31.46
C VAL A 18 -1.19 -15.16 32.09
N LEU A 19 -1.09 -16.47 32.26
CA LEU A 19 -2.14 -17.31 32.84
C LEU A 19 -2.00 -17.57 34.34
N ASP A 20 -0.96 -17.02 35.01
CA ASP A 20 -0.65 -17.29 36.43
C ASP A 20 -0.50 -18.79 36.72
N LEU A 21 0.23 -19.49 35.87
CA LEU A 21 0.49 -20.93 36.01
C LEU A 21 1.96 -21.20 36.33
N ASP A 22 2.19 -22.21 37.16
CA ASP A 22 3.51 -22.78 37.38
C ASP A 22 3.81 -23.78 36.25
N PRO A 23 4.85 -23.53 35.41
CA PRO A 23 5.21 -24.42 34.32
C PRO A 23 5.62 -25.82 34.75
N SER A 24 6.05 -25.99 36.00
CA SER A 24 6.46 -27.28 36.56
C SER A 24 5.29 -28.09 37.15
N ASN A 25 4.13 -27.47 37.34
CA ASN A 25 3.00 -28.08 38.06
C ASN A 25 1.64 -27.64 37.49
N TYR A 26 1.43 -27.83 36.18
CA TYR A 26 0.13 -27.62 35.56
C TYR A 26 -0.39 -28.88 34.85
N ASP A 27 -1.68 -28.98 34.75
CA ASP A 27 -2.41 -29.93 33.91
C ASP A 27 -3.48 -29.20 33.09
N MET A 28 -4.11 -29.92 32.15
CA MET A 28 -5.12 -29.33 31.26
C MET A 28 -6.32 -28.74 31.98
N ASN A 29 -6.66 -29.22 33.17
CA ASN A 29 -7.79 -28.70 33.96
C ASN A 29 -7.40 -27.38 34.63
N LYS A 30 -6.20 -27.31 35.20
CA LYS A 30 -5.64 -26.08 35.78
C LYS A 30 -5.48 -25.01 34.69
N LEU A 31 -4.98 -25.39 33.51
CA LEU A 31 -4.85 -24.49 32.34
C LEU A 31 -6.19 -23.92 31.89
N LYS A 32 -7.21 -24.78 31.68
CA LYS A 32 -8.55 -24.33 31.29
C LYS A 32 -9.19 -23.44 32.36
N LYS A 33 -8.98 -23.74 33.64
CA LYS A 33 -9.48 -22.92 34.76
C LYS A 33 -8.81 -21.55 34.77
N ALA A 34 -7.48 -21.49 34.64
CA ALA A 34 -6.71 -20.25 34.60
C ALA A 34 -7.12 -19.38 33.42
N PHE A 35 -7.25 -19.98 32.22
CA PHE A 35 -7.73 -19.28 31.03
C PHE A 35 -9.14 -18.70 31.24
N LYS A 36 -10.07 -19.51 31.72
CA LYS A 36 -11.45 -19.06 31.98
C LYS A 36 -11.49 -17.92 33.00
N THR A 37 -10.68 -17.99 34.05
CA THR A 37 -10.60 -16.94 35.08
C THR A 37 -10.07 -15.63 34.51
N LYS A 38 -8.99 -15.68 33.70
CA LYS A 38 -8.39 -14.50 33.08
C LYS A 38 -9.26 -13.87 31.99
N MET A 39 -10.08 -14.67 31.31
CA MET A 39 -11.02 -14.17 30.29
C MET A 39 -12.30 -13.56 30.87
N GLN A 40 -12.60 -13.77 32.12
CA GLN A 40 -13.81 -13.19 32.77
C GLN A 40 -13.66 -11.65 32.85
N GLY A 41 -14.37 -10.94 31.96
CA GLY A 41 -14.37 -9.48 31.90
C GLY A 41 -13.14 -8.85 31.22
N ASN A 42 -12.29 -9.65 30.56
CA ASN A 42 -11.08 -9.18 29.91
C ASN A 42 -10.92 -9.82 28.52
N GLU A 43 -11.01 -9.01 27.47
CA GLU A 43 -10.84 -9.45 26.07
C GLU A 43 -9.39 -9.28 25.57
N ASP A 44 -8.38 -9.25 26.44
CA ASP A 44 -6.98 -9.11 26.03
C ASP A 44 -6.56 -10.29 25.11
N PRO A 45 -6.22 -10.03 23.85
CA PRO A 45 -5.81 -11.07 22.89
C PRO A 45 -4.61 -11.90 23.38
N LYS A 46 -3.79 -11.36 24.29
CA LYS A 46 -2.63 -12.06 24.87
C LYS A 46 -3.03 -13.27 25.70
N ILE A 47 -4.16 -13.20 26.40
CA ILE A 47 -4.65 -14.31 27.22
C ILE A 47 -5.03 -15.51 26.34
N ARG A 48 -5.69 -15.24 25.21
CA ARG A 48 -6.08 -16.28 24.23
C ARG A 48 -4.85 -16.88 23.56
N LEU A 49 -3.90 -16.05 23.15
CA LEU A 49 -2.66 -16.49 22.53
C LEU A 49 -1.81 -17.33 23.51
N ALA A 50 -1.72 -16.92 24.77
CA ALA A 50 -1.03 -17.67 25.81
C ALA A 50 -1.63 -19.08 26.03
N TYR A 51 -2.94 -19.18 26.01
CA TYR A 51 -3.62 -20.48 26.09
C TYR A 51 -3.33 -21.37 24.88
N GLU A 52 -3.41 -20.82 23.67
CA GLU A 52 -3.13 -21.53 22.41
C GLU A 52 -1.68 -22.03 22.33
N MET A 53 -0.73 -21.25 22.82
CA MET A 53 0.69 -21.63 22.87
C MET A 53 0.95 -22.86 23.75
N ILE A 54 0.20 -23.03 24.84
CA ILE A 54 0.33 -24.20 25.74
C ILE A 54 -0.45 -25.40 25.17
N VAL A 55 -1.62 -25.20 24.58
CA VAL A 55 -2.46 -26.28 24.05
C VAL A 55 -1.89 -26.90 22.78
N ASN A 56 -1.24 -26.10 21.94
CA ASN A 56 -0.68 -26.52 20.66
C ASN A 56 0.83 -26.26 20.57
N PRO A 57 1.64 -26.89 21.43
CA PRO A 57 3.06 -26.61 21.54
C PRO A 57 3.83 -26.85 20.21
N ASN A 58 3.38 -27.78 19.38
CA ASN A 58 4.02 -28.07 18.09
C ASN A 58 3.98 -26.90 17.09
N ASN A 59 3.05 -25.97 17.26
CA ASN A 59 2.97 -24.75 16.45
C ASN A 59 4.00 -23.70 16.91
N TYR A 60 4.59 -23.84 18.10
CA TYR A 60 5.40 -22.82 18.75
C TYR A 60 6.78 -23.29 19.24
N GLN A 61 7.19 -24.57 19.07
CA GLN A 61 8.49 -25.16 19.45
C GLN A 61 8.97 -24.86 20.89
N MET A 62 8.11 -24.95 21.92
CA MET A 62 8.37 -24.29 23.20
C MET A 62 8.46 -25.19 24.45
N VAL A 63 8.41 -26.53 24.40
CA VAL A 63 8.15 -27.31 25.65
C VAL A 63 9.39 -27.78 26.41
N ASP A 64 10.51 -28.08 25.78
CA ASP A 64 11.66 -28.73 26.46
C ASP A 64 12.83 -27.81 26.87
N ASN A 65 12.82 -26.52 26.54
CA ASN A 65 13.88 -25.55 26.87
C ASN A 65 13.34 -24.20 27.33
N TYR A 66 12.40 -24.21 28.23
CA TYR A 66 11.56 -23.09 28.60
C TYR A 66 12.32 -21.81 29.00
N VAL A 67 13.31 -21.85 29.85
CA VAL A 67 14.05 -20.67 30.32
C VAL A 67 14.99 -20.12 29.25
N PHE A 68 15.59 -20.97 28.44
CA PHE A 68 16.53 -20.54 27.40
C PHE A 68 15.84 -20.10 26.13
N SER A 69 14.70 -20.69 25.80
CA SER A 69 13.90 -20.35 24.61
C SER A 69 13.10 -19.07 24.78
N VAL A 70 12.60 -18.77 25.97
CA VAL A 70 11.82 -17.55 26.24
C VAL A 70 12.68 -16.29 26.10
N THR A 71 13.87 -16.28 26.71
CA THR A 71 14.78 -15.13 26.56
C THR A 71 15.24 -14.92 25.12
N LYS A 72 15.39 -16.00 24.35
CA LYS A 72 15.75 -15.92 22.93
C LYS A 72 14.58 -15.41 22.07
N LEU A 73 13.36 -15.82 22.37
CA LEU A 73 12.15 -15.29 21.69
C LEU A 73 11.94 -13.82 22.01
N ASP A 74 12.10 -13.42 23.25
CA ASP A 74 11.93 -12.05 23.71
C ASP A 74 12.89 -11.10 22.98
N ILE A 75 14.15 -11.47 22.83
CA ILE A 75 15.11 -10.59 22.16
C ILE A 75 14.78 -10.38 20.68
N PHE A 76 14.28 -11.39 19.98
CA PHE A 76 13.86 -11.26 18.59
C PHE A 76 12.60 -10.42 18.46
N TYR A 77 11.63 -10.61 19.34
CA TYR A 77 10.44 -9.78 19.37
C TYR A 77 10.79 -8.30 19.57
N TYR A 78 11.55 -7.97 20.62
CA TYR A 78 11.94 -6.58 20.87
C TYR A 78 12.80 -6.00 19.75
N THR A 79 13.60 -6.83 19.10
CA THR A 79 14.35 -6.39 17.92
C THR A 79 13.41 -6.05 16.75
N HIS A 80 12.34 -6.82 16.55
CA HIS A 80 11.37 -6.54 15.49
C HIS A 80 10.54 -5.28 15.72
N VAL A 81 10.28 -4.92 16.97
CA VAL A 81 9.52 -3.72 17.35
C VAL A 81 10.39 -2.51 17.70
N GLY A 82 11.72 -2.62 17.61
CA GLY A 82 12.65 -1.53 17.91
C GLY A 82 12.84 -1.22 19.39
N GLY A 83 12.54 -2.18 20.28
CA GLY A 83 12.57 -2.05 21.73
C GLY A 83 13.98 -1.93 22.31
N LEU A 84 14.64 -0.77 22.13
CA LEU A 84 16.02 -0.54 22.56
C LEU A 84 16.24 -0.74 24.06
N LYS A 85 15.30 -0.32 24.91
CA LYS A 85 15.41 -0.44 26.37
C LYS A 85 15.40 -1.90 26.81
N GLU A 86 14.47 -2.66 26.26
CA GLU A 86 14.27 -4.08 26.53
C GLU A 86 15.46 -4.90 26.05
N ILE A 87 15.98 -4.61 24.86
CA ILE A 87 17.17 -5.28 24.32
C ILE A 87 18.40 -4.98 25.16
N LYS A 88 18.59 -3.74 25.63
CA LYS A 88 19.66 -3.39 26.55
C LYS A 88 19.60 -4.25 27.80
N TYR A 89 18.43 -4.33 28.42
CA TYR A 89 18.21 -5.14 29.61
C TYR A 89 18.52 -6.62 29.37
N LEU A 90 17.96 -7.21 28.29
CA LEU A 90 18.17 -8.63 27.98
C LEU A 90 19.65 -8.99 27.71
N ILE A 91 20.38 -8.12 26.99
CA ILE A 91 21.80 -8.33 26.71
C ILE A 91 22.64 -8.18 27.99
N GLU A 92 22.28 -7.29 28.89
CA GLU A 92 22.93 -7.13 30.18
C GLU A 92 22.76 -8.38 31.08
N GLN A 93 21.58 -8.99 31.03
CA GLN A 93 21.31 -10.24 31.75
C GLN A 93 22.00 -11.46 31.11
N ASN A 94 22.11 -11.51 29.77
CA ASN A 94 22.72 -12.62 29.05
C ASN A 94 23.40 -12.13 27.75
N LYS A 95 24.72 -11.95 27.84
CA LYS A 95 25.55 -11.47 26.70
C LYS A 95 25.51 -12.42 25.48
N ASN A 96 25.19 -13.70 25.66
CA ASN A 96 25.08 -14.63 24.53
C ASN A 96 23.93 -14.29 23.59
N LEU A 97 22.94 -13.50 24.04
CA LEU A 97 21.83 -13.04 23.22
C LEU A 97 22.26 -12.06 22.13
N LEU A 98 23.41 -11.38 22.29
CA LEU A 98 23.93 -10.42 21.31
C LEU A 98 24.11 -11.03 19.91
N ASN A 99 24.55 -12.30 19.85
CA ASN A 99 24.75 -13.01 18.59
C ASN A 99 23.78 -14.19 18.40
N ALA A 100 22.65 -14.19 19.13
CA ALA A 100 21.59 -15.17 18.96
C ALA A 100 21.05 -15.16 17.53
N LYS A 101 20.69 -16.34 17.03
CA LYS A 101 20.13 -16.52 15.67
C LYS A 101 18.74 -17.10 15.76
N ASP A 102 17.83 -16.57 14.93
CA ASP A 102 16.51 -17.16 14.73
C ASP A 102 16.56 -18.40 13.82
N SER A 103 15.38 -18.94 13.47
CA SER A 103 15.25 -20.12 12.59
C SER A 103 15.81 -19.90 11.18
N LEU A 104 15.88 -18.66 10.71
CA LEU A 104 16.45 -18.25 9.43
C LEU A 104 17.93 -17.85 9.54
N LYS A 105 18.57 -18.15 10.66
CA LYS A 105 19.96 -17.77 11.01
C LYS A 105 20.18 -16.25 11.02
N ARG A 106 19.14 -15.43 11.21
CA ARG A 106 19.24 -13.98 11.31
C ARG A 106 19.65 -13.61 12.75
N THR A 107 20.62 -12.72 12.89
CA THR A 107 20.99 -12.11 14.18
C THR A 107 20.06 -10.94 14.50
N ILE A 108 20.03 -10.53 15.77
CA ILE A 108 19.31 -9.32 16.19
C ILE A 108 19.88 -8.06 15.48
N PHE A 109 21.18 -8.02 15.22
CA PHE A 109 21.80 -6.95 14.44
C PHE A 109 21.30 -6.93 12.99
N TYR A 110 21.19 -8.11 12.36
CA TYR A 110 20.61 -8.23 11.02
C TYR A 110 19.18 -7.70 10.96
N ILE A 111 18.34 -8.06 11.94
CA ILE A 111 16.95 -7.65 12.00
C ILE A 111 16.84 -6.14 12.27
N ALA A 112 17.65 -5.60 13.18
CA ALA A 112 17.70 -4.16 13.46
C ALA A 112 18.15 -3.34 12.23
N ALA A 113 19.17 -3.82 11.53
CA ALA A 113 19.68 -3.20 10.31
C ALA A 113 18.66 -3.23 9.17
N ARG A 114 17.93 -4.34 9.06
CA ARG A 114 16.84 -4.52 8.12
C ARG A 114 15.67 -3.56 8.38
N ASN A 115 15.32 -3.38 9.65
CA ASN A 115 14.16 -2.56 10.07
C ASN A 115 14.48 -1.07 10.24
N GLY A 116 15.71 -0.64 9.99
CA GLY A 116 16.09 0.77 10.03
C GLY A 116 16.31 1.35 11.44
N TYR A 117 16.46 0.52 12.46
CA TYR A 117 16.58 0.96 13.85
C TYR A 117 17.99 1.44 14.17
N TYR A 118 18.32 2.67 13.76
CA TYR A 118 19.65 3.25 13.91
C TYR A 118 20.20 3.18 15.33
N SER A 119 19.44 3.65 16.33
CA SER A 119 19.86 3.66 17.73
C SER A 119 20.11 2.25 18.27
N LEU A 120 19.32 1.27 17.82
CA LEU A 120 19.52 -0.12 18.17
C LEU A 120 20.75 -0.70 17.48
N CYS A 121 20.95 -0.45 16.19
CA CYS A 121 22.15 -0.87 15.46
C CYS A 121 23.41 -0.29 16.10
N LYS A 122 23.41 1.00 16.45
CA LYS A 122 24.54 1.66 17.11
C LYS A 122 24.87 0.98 18.44
N TYR A 123 23.86 0.77 19.28
CA TYR A 123 24.05 0.07 20.56
C TYR A 123 24.59 -1.35 20.39
N LEU A 124 24.06 -2.13 19.45
CA LEU A 124 24.51 -3.49 19.20
C LEU A 124 25.96 -3.54 18.71
N LEU A 125 26.38 -2.61 17.85
CA LEU A 125 27.77 -2.45 17.42
C LEU A 125 28.68 -2.11 18.59
N GLU A 126 28.30 -1.16 19.43
CA GLU A 126 29.05 -0.78 20.65
C GLU A 126 29.21 -1.96 21.62
N LYS A 127 28.28 -2.93 21.62
CA LYS A 127 28.36 -4.16 22.40
C LYS A 127 29.11 -5.31 21.70
N GLY A 128 29.57 -5.09 20.47
CA GLY A 128 30.36 -6.06 19.71
C GLY A 128 29.54 -7.07 18.91
N ALA A 129 28.33 -6.69 18.47
CA ALA A 129 27.54 -7.53 17.57
C ALA A 129 28.28 -7.78 16.24
N ASN A 130 28.23 -9.00 15.75
CA ASN A 130 28.84 -9.35 14.48
C ASN A 130 28.02 -8.79 13.32
N PHE A 131 28.47 -7.69 12.74
CA PHE A 131 27.83 -7.00 11.61
C PHE A 131 28.11 -7.65 10.25
N ASN A 132 28.99 -8.66 10.19
CA ASN A 132 29.29 -9.43 8.97
C ASN A 132 28.56 -10.79 8.94
N GLU A 133 27.83 -11.15 10.00
CA GLU A 133 27.14 -12.43 10.08
C GLU A 133 26.09 -12.56 8.98
N VAL A 134 26.13 -13.66 8.26
CA VAL A 134 25.20 -13.94 7.16
C VAL A 134 24.00 -14.76 7.64
N GLN A 135 22.80 -14.43 7.14
CA GLN A 135 21.63 -15.25 7.34
C GLN A 135 21.65 -16.49 6.41
N GLN A 136 20.62 -17.33 6.48
CA GLN A 136 20.55 -18.64 5.80
C GLN A 136 20.87 -18.60 4.29
N HIS A 137 20.61 -17.45 3.61
CA HIS A 137 20.85 -17.28 2.17
C HIS A 137 22.08 -16.41 1.86
N GLY A 138 22.99 -16.23 2.81
CA GLY A 138 24.26 -15.52 2.58
C GLY A 138 24.16 -13.99 2.52
N ILE A 139 23.07 -13.39 3.01
CA ILE A 139 22.91 -11.93 3.02
C ILE A 139 23.41 -11.36 4.35
N THR A 140 24.24 -10.32 4.28
CA THR A 140 24.79 -9.62 5.46
C THR A 140 23.87 -8.49 5.94
N PRO A 141 23.98 -8.04 7.21
CA PRO A 141 23.29 -6.85 7.70
C PRO A 141 23.53 -5.59 6.84
N LEU A 142 24.76 -5.40 6.36
CA LEU A 142 25.10 -4.29 5.47
C LEU A 142 24.34 -4.36 4.13
N LYS A 143 24.31 -5.54 3.50
CA LYS A 143 23.56 -5.76 2.26
C LYS A 143 22.08 -5.51 2.48
N THR A 144 21.54 -6.03 3.59
CA THR A 144 20.15 -5.81 3.96
C THR A 144 19.84 -4.32 4.21
N ALA A 145 20.67 -3.60 4.98
CA ALA A 145 20.47 -2.16 5.20
C ALA A 145 20.52 -1.36 3.89
N LYS A 146 21.47 -1.68 2.99
CA LYS A 146 21.54 -1.07 1.65
C LYS A 146 20.30 -1.36 0.84
N PHE A 147 19.86 -2.61 0.86
CA PHE A 147 18.70 -3.07 0.13
C PHE A 147 17.42 -2.34 0.54
N TYR A 148 17.24 -2.14 1.85
CA TYR A 148 16.09 -1.42 2.41
C TYR A 148 16.28 0.12 2.46
N GLY A 149 17.34 0.66 1.86
CA GLY A 149 17.58 2.10 1.76
C GLY A 149 17.96 2.79 3.07
N HIS A 150 18.40 2.03 4.09
CA HIS A 150 18.84 2.58 5.37
C HIS A 150 20.25 3.16 5.30
N ASN A 151 20.44 4.22 4.49
CA ASN A 151 21.74 4.82 4.24
C ASN A 151 22.48 5.21 5.54
N HIS A 152 21.76 5.73 6.52
CA HIS A 152 22.32 6.07 7.84
C HIS A 152 22.87 4.83 8.60
N ILE A 153 22.26 3.63 8.42
CA ILE A 153 22.79 2.40 8.99
C ILE A 153 23.96 1.87 8.15
N VAL A 154 23.89 2.04 6.84
CA VAL A 154 25.01 1.73 5.93
C VAL A 154 26.24 2.54 6.30
N GLU A 155 26.07 3.85 6.54
CA GLU A 155 27.13 4.75 6.99
C GLU A 155 27.68 4.30 8.36
N LEU A 156 26.79 4.04 9.31
CA LEU A 156 27.16 3.55 10.64
C LEU A 156 27.99 2.25 10.59
N ILE A 157 27.57 1.28 9.78
CA ILE A 157 28.32 0.02 9.62
C ILE A 157 29.66 0.26 8.94
N ASN A 158 29.72 1.14 7.95
CA ASN A 158 30.97 1.47 7.26
C ASN A 158 31.95 2.25 8.16
N GLU A 159 31.45 3.20 8.96
CA GLU A 159 32.26 3.90 9.97
C GLU A 159 32.84 2.91 10.98
N TYR A 160 32.03 1.96 11.46
CA TYR A 160 32.47 0.94 12.39
C TYR A 160 33.50 0.00 11.75
N LYS A 161 33.30 -0.36 10.48
CA LYS A 161 34.25 -1.13 9.68
C LYS A 161 35.61 -0.45 9.56
N ASN A 162 35.61 0.85 9.25
CA ASN A 162 36.83 1.64 9.07
C ASN A 162 37.62 1.82 10.39
N GLN A 163 36.98 1.67 11.55
CA GLN A 163 37.65 1.68 12.84
C GLN A 163 38.42 0.37 13.14
N PHE A 164 38.07 -0.74 12.48
CA PHE A 164 38.62 -2.06 12.73
C PHE A 164 39.45 -2.65 11.58
N ASP A 165 39.39 -2.08 10.38
CA ASP A 165 40.13 -2.54 9.19
C ASP A 165 41.11 -1.47 8.68
N CYS A 166 42.42 -1.69 8.92
CA CYS A 166 43.50 -1.31 8.03
C CYS A 166 44.00 -2.56 7.29
N PRO A 167 44.60 -2.48 6.06
CA PRO A 167 43.82 -2.35 4.81
C PRO A 167 43.88 -3.62 3.96
N ASN A 168 42.87 -3.96 3.22
CA ASN A 168 43.02 -4.49 1.86
C ASN A 168 41.71 -4.36 1.06
N LYS A 169 41.86 -3.70 -0.09
CA LYS A 169 40.83 -3.45 -1.09
C LYS A 169 40.33 -4.73 -1.74
N SER A 170 39.03 -4.89 -1.88
CA SER A 170 38.41 -5.37 -3.11
C SER A 170 36.98 -4.85 -3.22
N ASP A 171 36.74 -4.16 -4.32
CA ASP A 171 35.49 -3.56 -4.72
C ASP A 171 34.35 -4.56 -4.82
N ASN A 172 33.22 -4.25 -4.19
CA ASN A 172 31.93 -4.66 -4.71
C ASN A 172 30.89 -3.57 -4.38
N LYS A 173 30.77 -2.63 -5.29
CA LYS A 173 29.68 -1.68 -5.37
C LYS A 173 28.42 -2.43 -5.82
N TYR A 174 27.50 -2.71 -4.88
CA TYR A 174 26.11 -3.00 -5.25
C TYR A 174 25.30 -1.72 -5.10
N THR A 175 24.89 -1.17 -6.23
CA THR A 175 24.14 0.08 -6.33
C THR A 175 22.63 -0.22 -6.38
N ILE A 176 21.81 0.81 -6.14
CA ILE A 176 20.35 0.88 -6.38
C ILE A 176 19.92 0.25 -7.73
N TYR A 177 20.83 0.11 -8.68
CA TYR A 177 20.67 -0.57 -9.97
C TYR A 177 20.28 -2.06 -9.91
N GLU A 178 20.54 -2.77 -8.81
CA GLU A 178 20.20 -4.20 -8.74
C GLU A 178 18.71 -4.48 -8.57
N PHE A 179 17.97 -3.57 -7.93
CA PHE A 179 16.53 -3.73 -7.84
C PHE A 179 15.82 -3.37 -9.14
N ASP A 180 16.31 -2.34 -9.85
CA ASP A 180 15.88 -2.05 -11.21
C ASP A 180 16.15 -3.24 -12.14
N GLU A 181 17.24 -3.99 -11.94
CA GLU A 181 17.52 -5.23 -12.66
C GLU A 181 16.62 -6.39 -12.26
N ILE A 182 16.22 -6.49 -10.99
CA ILE A 182 15.25 -7.49 -10.50
C ILE A 182 13.85 -7.21 -11.08
N LEU A 183 13.49 -5.94 -11.26
CA LEU A 183 12.23 -5.55 -11.91
C LEU A 183 12.34 -5.58 -13.44
N LYS A 184 13.53 -5.40 -14.04
CA LYS A 184 13.73 -5.53 -15.50
C LYS A 184 13.46 -6.96 -15.91
N ILE A 185 12.38 -7.12 -16.62
CA ILE A 185 11.93 -8.41 -17.13
C ILE A 185 12.64 -8.69 -18.44
N ASN A 186 13.78 -9.36 -18.39
CA ASN A 186 14.17 -10.23 -19.48
C ASN A 186 13.80 -11.67 -19.11
N HIS A 187 13.12 -12.34 -20.00
CA HIS A 187 12.24 -13.48 -19.75
C HIS A 187 12.84 -14.68 -19.00
N ASP A 188 14.16 -14.81 -18.79
CA ASP A 188 14.73 -16.07 -18.35
C ASP A 188 15.48 -16.06 -17.00
N SER A 189 16.14 -14.98 -16.58
CA SER A 189 16.94 -15.01 -15.35
C SER A 189 16.44 -14.14 -14.20
N ASN A 190 15.84 -12.98 -14.50
CA ASN A 190 15.42 -12.00 -13.49
C ASN A 190 14.06 -12.35 -12.85
N HIS A 191 13.26 -13.17 -13.53
CA HIS A 191 11.99 -13.69 -13.01
C HIS A 191 12.22 -14.59 -11.78
N TYR A 192 13.19 -15.51 -11.86
CA TYR A 192 13.54 -16.37 -10.72
C TYR A 192 14.15 -15.59 -9.56
N LYS A 193 14.95 -14.57 -9.82
CA LYS A 193 15.54 -13.71 -8.78
C LYS A 193 14.47 -12.99 -7.98
N PHE A 194 13.40 -12.48 -8.63
CA PHE A 194 12.30 -11.81 -7.95
C PHE A 194 11.54 -12.76 -7.01
N PHE A 195 11.25 -13.99 -7.44
CA PHE A 195 10.55 -14.96 -6.60
C PHE A 195 11.42 -15.54 -5.49
N ASN A 196 12.69 -15.77 -5.75
CA ASN A 196 13.64 -16.17 -4.70
C ASN A 196 13.73 -15.09 -3.63
N PHE A 197 13.77 -13.83 -4.04
CA PHE A 197 13.79 -12.68 -3.16
C PHE A 197 12.52 -12.60 -2.27
N LEU A 198 11.33 -12.84 -2.81
CA LEU A 198 10.08 -12.91 -2.03
C LEU A 198 10.08 -14.08 -1.03
N ASN A 199 10.63 -15.23 -1.41
CA ASN A 199 10.72 -16.42 -0.56
C ASN A 199 11.73 -16.28 0.58
N GLU A 200 12.63 -15.29 0.51
CA GLU A 200 13.62 -15.03 1.55
C GLU A 200 13.05 -14.32 2.79
N GLY A 201 11.73 -14.17 2.89
CA GLY A 201 11.03 -13.71 4.10
C GLY A 201 11.27 -12.25 4.47
N HIS A 202 11.51 -11.39 3.49
CA HIS A 202 11.70 -9.96 3.70
C HIS A 202 10.39 -9.29 4.11
N SER A 203 10.42 -8.56 5.20
CA SER A 203 9.34 -7.69 5.66
C SER A 203 9.51 -6.29 5.06
N PRO A 204 8.45 -5.61 4.68
CA PRO A 204 8.54 -4.37 3.92
C PRO A 204 8.91 -3.19 4.81
N THR A 205 9.95 -2.50 4.49
CA THR A 205 10.20 -1.18 5.08
C THR A 205 11.01 -0.24 4.22
N HIS A 206 10.94 -0.17 2.92
CA HIS A 206 11.62 0.98 2.30
C HIS A 206 11.39 1.17 0.82
N PHE A 207 11.29 2.32 0.52
CA PHE A 207 11.34 3.31 -0.52
C PHE A 207 12.32 2.97 -1.62
N ILE A 208 11.87 2.18 -2.57
CA ILE A 208 12.58 2.04 -3.80
C ILE A 208 12.11 3.17 -4.69
N SER A 209 13.00 4.12 -4.90
CA SER A 209 12.87 5.07 -5.98
C SER A 209 13.38 4.35 -7.20
N ILE A 210 12.49 3.91 -8.08
CA ILE A 210 12.91 3.28 -9.31
C ILE A 210 13.19 4.38 -10.33
N SER A 211 14.36 4.32 -10.94
CA SER A 211 14.63 4.95 -12.22
C SER A 211 13.82 4.21 -13.28
N ILE A 212 12.70 4.79 -13.65
CA ILE A 212 11.77 4.23 -14.59
C ILE A 212 12.29 4.59 -15.99
N PHE A 213 12.37 3.58 -16.85
CA PHE A 213 12.76 3.67 -18.24
C PHE A 213 14.02 4.52 -18.55
N ASP A 214 14.36 4.76 -19.79
CA ASP A 214 15.55 5.50 -20.20
C ASP A 214 15.78 6.75 -19.33
N LYS A 215 16.83 6.71 -18.50
CA LYS A 215 17.17 7.75 -17.52
C LYS A 215 17.31 9.13 -18.17
N ASN A 216 17.80 9.17 -19.42
CA ASN A 216 17.98 10.43 -20.14
C ASN A 216 16.62 11.01 -20.54
N LYS A 217 15.72 10.15 -21.01
CA LYS A 217 14.35 10.54 -21.37
C LYS A 217 13.56 10.98 -20.14
N TYR A 218 13.67 10.25 -19.03
CA TYR A 218 13.05 10.65 -17.77
C TYR A 218 13.55 12.00 -17.27
N ASN A 219 14.87 12.21 -17.27
CA ASN A 219 15.47 13.48 -16.85
C ASN A 219 15.04 14.65 -17.76
N SER A 220 14.89 14.41 -19.07
CA SER A 220 14.36 15.41 -20.00
C SER A 220 12.91 15.80 -19.64
N TYR A 221 12.04 14.83 -19.42
CA TYR A 221 10.66 15.10 -18.98
C TYR A 221 10.63 15.82 -17.64
N LYS A 222 11.44 15.40 -16.66
CA LYS A 222 11.53 16.04 -15.34
C LYS A 222 11.98 17.50 -15.45
N THR A 223 12.94 17.79 -16.31
CA THR A 223 13.40 19.16 -16.59
C THR A 223 12.27 20.00 -17.20
N ASN A 224 11.59 19.49 -18.22
CA ASN A 224 10.48 20.18 -18.88
C ASN A 224 9.31 20.42 -17.91
N PHE A 225 8.96 19.40 -17.12
CA PHE A 225 7.95 19.51 -16.07
C PHE A 225 8.30 20.61 -15.07
N ASN A 226 9.51 20.61 -14.54
CA ASN A 226 9.96 21.61 -13.57
C ASN A 226 9.93 23.03 -14.15
N ASN A 227 10.34 23.20 -15.40
CA ASN A 227 10.26 24.47 -16.10
C ASN A 227 8.80 24.93 -16.24
N ALA A 228 7.90 24.05 -16.71
CA ALA A 228 6.50 24.35 -16.87
C ALA A 228 5.80 24.64 -15.51
N TYR A 229 6.16 23.90 -14.47
CA TYR A 229 5.66 24.09 -13.11
C TYR A 229 6.04 25.46 -12.54
N ASN A 230 7.34 25.80 -12.63
CA ASN A 230 7.86 27.05 -12.08
C ASN A 230 7.34 28.28 -12.84
N ASN A 231 7.20 28.18 -14.16
CA ASN A 231 6.73 29.27 -15.02
C ASN A 231 5.19 29.28 -15.20
N LYS A 232 4.46 28.29 -14.63
CA LYS A 232 3.01 28.12 -14.79
C LYS A 232 2.56 28.00 -16.26
N THR A 233 3.34 27.31 -17.08
CA THR A 233 3.14 27.21 -18.54
C THR A 233 2.53 25.88 -18.99
N PHE A 234 2.02 25.06 -18.08
CA PHE A 234 1.31 23.84 -18.47
C PHE A 234 0.13 24.13 -19.40
N THR A 235 0.01 23.33 -20.45
CA THR A 235 -1.17 23.33 -21.33
C THR A 235 -2.43 22.89 -20.58
N SER A 236 -3.61 23.15 -21.15
CA SER A 236 -4.87 22.69 -20.58
C SER A 236 -4.91 21.17 -20.39
N LEU A 237 -4.40 20.41 -21.38
CA LEU A 237 -4.34 18.95 -21.29
C LEU A 237 -3.40 18.48 -20.17
N GLU A 238 -2.20 19.04 -20.06
CA GLU A 238 -1.26 18.71 -19.00
C GLU A 238 -1.86 18.99 -17.62
N LYS A 239 -2.53 20.13 -17.44
CA LYS A 239 -3.22 20.49 -16.20
C LYS A 239 -4.30 19.48 -15.83
N LYS A 240 -5.07 18.99 -16.81
CA LYS A 240 -6.08 17.94 -16.61
C LYS A 240 -5.44 16.59 -16.23
N CYS A 241 -4.38 16.19 -16.91
CA CYS A 241 -3.67 14.93 -16.64
C CYS A 241 -2.99 14.94 -15.27
N ILE A 242 -2.31 16.03 -14.91
CA ILE A 242 -1.75 16.25 -13.58
C ILE A 242 -2.87 16.29 -12.53
N GLY A 243 -3.96 16.99 -12.84
CA GLY A 243 -5.14 17.09 -11.98
C GLY A 243 -5.76 15.73 -11.66
N ALA A 244 -5.85 14.82 -12.64
CA ALA A 244 -6.36 13.48 -12.43
C ALA A 244 -5.53 12.67 -11.43
N MET A 245 -4.20 12.72 -11.54
CA MET A 245 -3.28 12.01 -10.63
C MET A 245 -3.29 12.62 -9.22
N LEU A 246 -3.20 13.95 -9.12
CA LEU A 246 -3.25 14.64 -7.82
C LEU A 246 -4.64 14.50 -7.17
N GLY A 247 -5.71 14.58 -7.98
CA GLY A 247 -7.07 14.43 -7.51
C GLY A 247 -7.32 13.08 -6.87
N LEU A 248 -6.83 12.01 -7.48
CA LEU A 248 -6.81 10.67 -6.90
C LEU A 248 -6.17 10.69 -5.52
N SER A 249 -4.93 11.19 -5.43
CA SER A 249 -4.14 11.18 -4.20
C SER A 249 -4.75 12.05 -3.09
N ILE A 250 -5.40 13.15 -3.47
CA ILE A 250 -6.09 14.04 -2.54
C ILE A 250 -7.37 13.38 -2.00
N GLY A 251 -8.14 12.73 -2.88
CA GLY A 251 -9.34 11.99 -2.49
C GLY A 251 -9.03 10.86 -1.51
N ASP A 252 -8.00 10.06 -1.81
CA ASP A 252 -7.43 9.04 -0.98
C ASP A 252 -6.99 9.60 0.40
N ALA A 253 -6.10 10.59 0.42
CA ALA A 253 -5.55 11.15 1.66
C ALA A 253 -6.60 11.82 2.57
N ILE A 254 -7.65 12.42 2.00
CA ILE A 254 -8.75 12.99 2.79
C ILE A 254 -9.68 11.89 3.28
N GLY A 255 -10.02 10.92 2.42
CA GLY A 255 -10.96 9.84 2.72
C GLY A 255 -10.46 8.88 3.80
N SER A 256 -9.16 8.59 3.81
CA SER A 256 -8.52 7.72 4.81
C SER A 256 -8.73 8.18 6.27
N ARG A 257 -9.12 9.44 6.47
CA ARG A 257 -9.41 10.00 7.80
C ARG A 257 -10.71 9.46 8.41
N VAL A 258 -11.67 9.04 7.58
CA VAL A 258 -13.00 8.57 7.97
C VAL A 258 -13.34 7.19 7.40
N GLU A 259 -12.38 6.55 6.79
CA GLU A 259 -12.49 5.18 6.28
C GLU A 259 -12.92 4.20 7.38
N PHE A 260 -13.77 3.24 7.04
CA PHE A 260 -14.41 2.24 7.91
C PHE A 260 -15.41 2.77 8.93
N LEU A 261 -15.68 4.07 8.98
CA LEU A 261 -16.80 4.58 9.78
C LEU A 261 -18.12 4.25 9.07
N PRO A 262 -19.22 4.03 9.83
CA PRO A 262 -20.53 3.83 9.20
C PRO A 262 -20.96 5.01 8.35
N LEU A 263 -21.71 4.75 7.27
CA LEU A 263 -22.22 5.77 6.35
C LEU A 263 -22.86 6.96 7.07
N ASP A 264 -22.62 8.15 6.53
CA ASP A 264 -23.26 9.38 6.98
C ASP A 264 -23.64 10.28 5.78
N TYR A 265 -24.90 10.27 5.41
CA TYR A 265 -25.44 11.14 4.35
C TYR A 265 -25.62 12.61 4.76
N ASN A 266 -25.27 12.99 5.99
CA ASN A 266 -25.29 14.40 6.42
C ASN A 266 -24.05 15.18 5.97
N TYR A 267 -22.99 14.51 5.52
CA TYR A 267 -21.77 15.07 4.93
C TYR A 267 -21.05 16.12 5.81
N LYS A 268 -21.03 15.96 7.15
CA LYS A 268 -20.67 17.06 8.05
C LYS A 268 -19.27 17.01 8.66
N GLU A 269 -18.59 15.85 8.64
CA GLU A 269 -17.42 15.66 9.49
C GLU A 269 -16.16 16.34 8.96
N ILE A 270 -15.81 16.13 7.69
CA ILE A 270 -14.58 16.66 7.08
C ILE A 270 -14.88 17.90 6.27
N LYS A 271 -14.15 18.98 6.55
CA LYS A 271 -14.23 20.26 5.84
C LYS A 271 -12.98 20.54 5.01
N ASP A 272 -11.90 19.86 5.32
CA ASP A 272 -10.60 19.97 4.64
C ASP A 272 -9.72 18.74 4.92
N MET A 273 -8.48 18.76 4.44
CA MET A 273 -7.51 17.69 4.72
C MET A 273 -7.05 17.63 6.19
N GLY A 274 -7.40 18.62 7.03
CA GLY A 274 -7.04 18.69 8.45
C GLY A 274 -5.55 18.91 8.70
N ASN A 275 -5.19 19.06 9.98
CA ASN A 275 -3.80 19.28 10.41
C ASN A 275 -3.29 18.18 11.37
N ASN A 276 -4.15 17.28 11.79
CA ASN A 276 -3.84 16.24 12.78
C ASN A 276 -3.82 14.85 12.17
N ILE A 277 -3.08 13.95 12.81
CA ILE A 277 -3.12 12.51 12.52
C ILE A 277 -4.54 12.01 12.71
N ALA A 278 -5.04 11.23 11.76
CA ALA A 278 -6.41 10.71 11.79
C ALA A 278 -6.53 9.34 11.11
N GLY A 279 -7.74 8.78 11.21
CA GLY A 279 -8.11 7.51 10.57
C GLY A 279 -7.53 6.29 11.27
N LYS A 280 -7.97 5.12 10.81
CA LYS A 280 -7.55 3.79 11.30
C LYS A 280 -6.03 3.58 11.17
N PHE A 281 -5.44 4.07 10.10
CA PHE A 281 -4.01 3.91 9.82
C PHE A 281 -3.13 5.01 10.44
N LYS A 282 -3.73 5.94 11.20
CA LYS A 282 -3.01 7.06 11.85
C LYS A 282 -2.12 7.82 10.88
N LEU A 283 -2.70 8.29 9.78
CA LEU A 283 -2.01 9.03 8.75
C LEU A 283 -1.89 10.50 9.11
N LYS A 284 -0.76 11.09 8.77
CA LYS A 284 -0.55 12.53 8.78
C LYS A 284 -1.25 13.16 7.56
N PRO A 285 -1.70 14.43 7.63
CA PRO A 285 -2.33 15.10 6.50
C PRO A 285 -1.49 15.02 5.23
N GLY A 286 -2.11 14.59 4.13
CA GLY A 286 -1.46 14.42 2.83
C GLY A 286 -0.78 13.06 2.62
N GLN A 287 -0.70 12.21 3.63
CA GLN A 287 -0.30 10.81 3.44
C GLN A 287 -1.45 10.03 2.80
N TRP A 288 -1.12 9.18 1.84
CA TRP A 288 -2.05 8.39 1.04
C TRP A 288 -1.98 6.90 1.38
N THR A 289 -2.93 6.12 0.86
CA THR A 289 -3.08 4.69 1.08
C THR A 289 -2.63 3.85 -0.14
N ASP A 290 -3.21 2.68 -0.29
CA ASP A 290 -2.99 1.79 -1.41
C ASP A 290 -3.51 2.33 -2.75
N ASP A 291 -4.57 3.13 -2.74
CA ASP A 291 -5.16 3.74 -3.93
C ASP A 291 -4.12 4.49 -4.77
N THR A 292 -3.48 5.46 -4.16
CA THR A 292 -2.42 6.24 -4.80
C THR A 292 -1.20 5.38 -5.11
N SER A 293 -0.78 4.56 -4.15
CA SER A 293 0.41 3.72 -4.32
C SER A 293 0.27 2.77 -5.49
N MET A 294 -0.88 2.10 -5.64
CA MET A 294 -1.14 1.19 -6.76
C MET A 294 -1.29 1.92 -8.09
N SER A 295 -1.85 3.15 -8.08
CA SER A 295 -1.91 4.00 -9.28
C SER A 295 -0.51 4.39 -9.76
N LEU A 296 0.39 4.73 -8.85
CA LEU A 296 1.80 4.99 -9.18
C LEU A 296 2.49 3.74 -9.73
N CYS A 297 2.19 2.56 -9.20
CA CYS A 297 2.71 1.30 -9.75
C CYS A 297 2.25 1.06 -11.19
N LEU A 298 0.99 1.39 -11.51
CA LEU A 298 0.44 1.28 -12.87
C LEU A 298 1.08 2.31 -13.81
N ALA A 299 1.22 3.56 -13.36
CA ALA A 299 1.91 4.61 -14.11
C ALA A 299 3.34 4.19 -14.45
N ASP A 300 4.09 3.72 -13.46
CA ASP A 300 5.47 3.28 -13.63
C ASP A 300 5.61 2.10 -14.59
N SER A 301 4.65 1.16 -14.55
CA SER A 301 4.63 0.04 -15.50
C SER A 301 4.41 0.52 -16.94
N LEU A 302 3.52 1.48 -17.15
CA LEU A 302 3.29 2.05 -18.47
C LEU A 302 4.53 2.84 -18.98
N LEU A 303 5.19 3.58 -18.08
CA LEU A 303 6.39 4.35 -18.41
C LEU A 303 7.55 3.43 -18.80
N GLU A 304 7.83 2.39 -17.99
CA GLU A 304 8.90 1.42 -18.26
C GLU A 304 8.69 0.70 -19.61
N ASN A 305 7.46 0.34 -19.91
CA ASN A 305 7.12 -0.37 -21.13
C ASN A 305 6.76 0.55 -22.30
N ASN A 306 7.09 1.86 -22.22
CA ASN A 306 6.82 2.86 -23.27
C ASN A 306 5.37 2.86 -23.76
N GLY A 307 4.41 2.81 -22.84
CA GLY A 307 2.98 2.79 -23.12
C GLY A 307 2.46 1.43 -23.60
N LYS A 308 3.23 0.36 -23.56
CA LYS A 308 2.73 -0.99 -23.78
C LYS A 308 2.33 -1.60 -22.45
N PHE A 309 1.11 -2.13 -22.36
CA PHE A 309 0.66 -2.80 -21.16
C PHE A 309 1.42 -4.12 -20.94
N ASN A 310 1.94 -4.30 -19.74
CA ASN A 310 2.63 -5.51 -19.30
C ASN A 310 2.12 -5.91 -17.91
N GLY A 311 1.22 -6.90 -17.86
CA GLY A 311 0.60 -7.34 -16.61
C GLY A 311 1.59 -7.98 -15.63
N HIS A 312 2.66 -8.62 -16.11
CA HIS A 312 3.70 -9.17 -15.24
C HIS A 312 4.51 -8.07 -14.55
N ASP A 313 4.93 -7.05 -15.30
CA ASP A 313 5.64 -5.90 -14.71
C ASP A 313 4.75 -5.18 -13.71
N PHE A 314 3.50 -4.93 -14.07
CA PHE A 314 2.54 -4.29 -13.17
C PHE A 314 2.31 -5.10 -11.89
N MET A 315 2.08 -6.42 -11.98
CA MET A 315 1.92 -7.29 -10.81
C MET A 315 3.17 -7.25 -9.90
N LYS A 316 4.37 -7.29 -10.46
CA LYS A 316 5.61 -7.21 -9.68
C LYS A 316 5.76 -5.88 -8.96
N ARG A 317 5.34 -4.76 -9.57
CA ARG A 317 5.33 -3.45 -8.91
C ARG A 317 4.32 -3.37 -7.78
N LEU A 318 3.13 -3.96 -7.95
CA LEU A 318 2.13 -4.08 -6.89
C LEU A 318 2.65 -4.92 -5.70
N ILE A 319 3.29 -6.05 -5.98
CA ILE A 319 3.93 -6.88 -4.96
C ILE A 319 5.07 -6.10 -4.28
N SER A 320 5.86 -5.34 -5.05
CA SER A 320 6.93 -4.49 -4.51
C SER A 320 6.40 -3.36 -3.64
N TRP A 321 5.26 -2.76 -4.00
CA TRP A 321 4.57 -1.81 -3.14
C TRP A 321 4.25 -2.45 -1.79
N PHE A 322 3.60 -3.60 -1.79
CA PHE A 322 3.14 -4.21 -0.55
C PHE A 322 4.29 -4.73 0.31
N TYR A 323 5.23 -5.48 -0.29
CA TYR A 323 6.31 -6.12 0.46
C TYR A 323 7.53 -5.23 0.70
N PHE A 324 7.75 -4.18 -0.10
CA PHE A 324 8.98 -3.37 -0.06
C PHE A 324 8.73 -1.87 0.02
N GLY A 325 7.48 -1.44 0.21
CA GLY A 325 7.13 -0.03 0.37
C GLY A 325 7.28 0.81 -0.91
N TYR A 326 7.40 0.17 -2.07
CA TYR A 326 7.49 0.87 -3.34
C TYR A 326 6.27 1.79 -3.55
N ASN A 327 6.50 3.05 -3.82
CA ASN A 327 5.46 4.07 -3.99
C ASN A 327 4.54 4.31 -2.78
N ASN A 328 4.88 3.80 -1.58
CA ASN A 328 4.08 4.12 -0.42
C ASN A 328 4.36 5.55 0.11
N THR A 329 3.47 6.06 0.93
CA THR A 329 3.48 7.45 1.42
C THR A 329 4.59 7.75 2.44
N PHE A 330 5.30 6.74 2.96
CA PHE A 330 6.20 6.92 4.11
C PHE A 330 7.65 7.23 3.77
N LYS A 331 7.96 7.43 2.51
CA LYS A 331 9.33 7.71 2.02
C LYS A 331 10.03 8.84 2.79
N TYR A 332 9.30 9.88 3.13
CA TYR A 332 9.83 11.06 3.83
C TYR A 332 9.36 11.20 5.28
N ASP A 333 8.66 10.19 5.83
CA ASP A 333 8.20 10.18 7.21
C ASP A 333 9.22 9.54 8.15
N ASN A 334 10.18 10.33 8.60
CA ASN A 334 11.26 9.87 9.49
C ASN A 334 10.80 9.61 10.94
N GLU A 335 9.61 10.08 11.31
CA GLU A 335 9.05 9.89 12.65
C GLU A 335 8.24 8.60 12.79
N ARG A 336 7.85 7.99 11.66
CA ARG A 336 7.06 6.79 11.64
C ARG A 336 7.95 5.56 11.77
N GLU A 337 7.79 4.82 12.86
CA GLU A 337 8.56 3.59 13.12
C GLU A 337 8.17 2.47 12.16
N ASN A 338 6.86 2.25 11.99
CA ASN A 338 6.34 1.23 11.10
C ASN A 338 5.92 1.85 9.76
N ARG A 339 6.71 1.58 8.72
CA ARG A 339 6.52 2.11 7.37
C ARG A 339 5.97 1.07 6.39
N HIS A 340 5.35 0.01 6.87
CA HIS A 340 4.72 -1.01 6.03
C HIS A 340 3.59 -0.41 5.19
N SER A 341 3.48 -0.88 3.95
CA SER A 341 2.30 -0.63 3.13
C SER A 341 1.06 -1.26 3.77
N PHE A 342 -0.08 -0.64 3.65
CA PHE A 342 -1.35 -1.08 4.23
C PHE A 342 -2.49 -0.86 3.21
N GLY A 343 -3.72 -1.23 3.57
CA GLY A 343 -4.88 -1.11 2.69
C GLY A 343 -5.05 -2.30 1.72
N LEU A 344 -4.23 -3.36 1.83
CA LEU A 344 -4.30 -4.49 0.91
C LEU A 344 -5.65 -5.20 0.93
N GLY A 345 -6.46 -4.97 -0.09
CA GLY A 345 -7.76 -5.63 -0.27
C GLY A 345 -7.65 -7.14 -0.51
N GLY A 346 -8.69 -7.88 -0.09
CA GLY A 346 -8.71 -9.34 -0.14
C GLY A 346 -8.45 -9.92 -1.54
N ASN A 347 -9.02 -9.33 -2.58
CA ASN A 347 -8.82 -9.77 -3.97
C ASN A 347 -7.36 -9.62 -4.41
N ILE A 348 -6.73 -8.52 -4.05
CA ILE A 348 -5.35 -8.23 -4.39
C ILE A 348 -4.42 -9.17 -3.63
N ALA A 349 -4.66 -9.36 -2.33
CA ALA A 349 -3.89 -10.29 -1.49
C ALA A 349 -3.95 -11.74 -2.03
N GLY A 350 -5.14 -12.20 -2.41
CA GLY A 350 -5.34 -13.51 -3.04
C GLY A 350 -4.60 -13.63 -4.38
N SER A 351 -4.65 -12.57 -5.18
CA SER A 351 -3.95 -12.51 -6.48
C SER A 351 -2.44 -12.54 -6.31
N PHE A 352 -1.87 -11.83 -5.33
CA PHE A 352 -0.44 -11.91 -5.01
C PHE A 352 -0.02 -13.32 -4.63
N LYS A 353 -0.76 -13.97 -3.72
CA LYS A 353 -0.48 -15.34 -3.29
C LYS A 353 -0.52 -16.31 -4.48
N THR A 354 -1.51 -16.18 -5.35
CA THR A 354 -1.66 -17.03 -6.54
C THR A 354 -0.51 -16.80 -7.52
N TYR A 355 -0.19 -15.54 -7.84
CA TYR A 355 0.91 -15.18 -8.73
C TYR A 355 2.27 -15.68 -8.21
N ILE A 356 2.55 -15.50 -6.92
CA ILE A 356 3.78 -15.97 -6.28
C ILE A 356 3.86 -17.50 -6.31
N LYS A 357 2.77 -18.20 -5.96
CA LYS A 357 2.69 -19.68 -5.97
C LYS A 357 2.93 -20.24 -7.37
N GLN A 358 2.40 -19.59 -8.40
CA GLN A 358 2.55 -19.97 -9.79
C GLN A 358 3.84 -19.45 -10.44
N LYS A 359 4.71 -18.81 -9.67
CA LYS A 359 5.97 -18.21 -10.16
C LYS A 359 5.75 -17.28 -11.36
N GLY A 360 4.62 -16.57 -11.36
CA GLY A 360 4.30 -15.57 -12.37
C GLY A 360 4.00 -16.11 -13.78
N ILE A 361 3.47 -17.31 -13.89
CA ILE A 361 3.12 -17.90 -15.21
C ILE A 361 2.07 -17.04 -15.91
N ASN A 362 1.00 -16.62 -15.18
CA ASN A 362 -0.12 -15.89 -15.74
C ASN A 362 -0.07 -14.41 -15.31
N GLN A 363 -0.17 -13.49 -16.27
CA GLN A 363 -0.25 -12.06 -15.98
C GLN A 363 -1.63 -11.63 -15.44
N PHE A 364 -2.67 -12.42 -15.67
CA PHE A 364 -4.02 -12.18 -15.14
C PHE A 364 -4.30 -13.14 -14.00
N THR A 365 -5.00 -12.62 -12.97
CA THR A 365 -5.26 -13.42 -11.78
C THR A 365 -6.22 -14.57 -12.03
N GLU A 366 -5.95 -15.70 -11.39
CA GLU A 366 -6.88 -16.83 -11.30
C GLU A 366 -7.64 -16.84 -9.96
N TYR A 367 -7.33 -15.89 -9.06
CA TYR A 367 -8.00 -15.77 -7.77
C TYR A 367 -9.39 -15.14 -7.92
N GLY A 368 -10.38 -15.74 -7.23
CA GLY A 368 -11.76 -15.31 -7.29
C GLY A 368 -12.51 -15.84 -8.51
N ASP A 369 -13.66 -15.27 -8.78
CA ASP A 369 -14.54 -15.59 -9.90
C ASP A 369 -15.00 -14.33 -10.65
N GLU A 370 -15.91 -14.47 -11.61
CA GLU A 370 -16.41 -13.36 -12.43
C GLU A 370 -17.27 -12.34 -11.64
N ASN A 371 -17.73 -12.71 -10.43
CA ASN A 371 -18.49 -11.84 -9.53
C ASN A 371 -17.60 -11.13 -8.50
N THR A 372 -16.31 -11.46 -8.46
CA THR A 372 -15.36 -10.91 -7.50
C THR A 372 -14.93 -9.50 -7.92
N SER A 373 -15.81 -8.50 -7.70
CA SER A 373 -15.71 -7.14 -8.24
C SER A 373 -15.48 -6.07 -7.16
N GLY A 374 -14.43 -6.21 -6.33
CA GLY A 374 -13.96 -5.14 -5.45
C GLY A 374 -13.44 -3.92 -6.25
N ASN A 375 -13.41 -2.75 -5.61
CA ASN A 375 -13.00 -1.49 -6.24
C ASN A 375 -11.49 -1.32 -6.47
N GLY A 376 -10.64 -2.22 -5.95
CA GLY A 376 -9.18 -2.07 -5.94
C GLY A 376 -8.50 -1.93 -7.31
N SER A 377 -9.18 -2.24 -8.43
CA SER A 377 -8.68 -1.92 -9.77
C SER A 377 -9.18 -0.56 -10.28
N LEU A 378 -10.34 -0.10 -9.78
CA LEU A 378 -10.95 1.17 -10.17
C LEU A 378 -10.23 2.36 -9.54
N ILE A 379 -9.86 2.25 -8.27
CA ILE A 379 -9.16 3.30 -7.51
C ILE A 379 -7.84 3.75 -8.13
N ARG A 380 -7.18 2.88 -8.89
CA ARG A 380 -5.83 3.10 -9.46
C ARG A 380 -5.81 3.39 -10.97
N ASN A 381 -6.97 3.61 -11.59
CA ASN A 381 -7.12 3.54 -13.05
C ASN A 381 -6.66 4.80 -13.82
N ALA A 382 -6.45 5.96 -13.15
CA ALA A 382 -6.11 7.25 -13.80
C ALA A 382 -4.97 7.18 -14.84
N PRO A 383 -3.89 6.41 -14.68
CA PRO A 383 -2.82 6.32 -15.68
C PRO A 383 -3.29 5.86 -17.06
N ILE A 384 -4.34 5.04 -17.13
CA ILE A 384 -4.83 4.49 -18.41
C ILE A 384 -5.43 5.57 -19.31
N PRO A 385 -6.48 6.29 -18.89
CA PRO A 385 -7.05 7.35 -19.74
C PRO A 385 -6.04 8.46 -20.06
N ILE A 386 -5.10 8.76 -19.16
CA ILE A 386 -4.05 9.76 -19.39
C ILE A 386 -3.10 9.29 -20.50
N CYS A 387 -2.62 8.05 -20.44
CA CYS A 387 -1.67 7.52 -21.41
C CYS A 387 -2.29 7.34 -22.80
N PHE A 388 -3.56 6.92 -22.85
CA PHE A 388 -4.22 6.50 -24.09
C PHE A 388 -5.35 7.42 -24.57
N TYR A 389 -5.41 8.68 -24.12
CA TYR A 389 -6.52 9.59 -24.42
C TYR A 389 -6.82 9.79 -25.90
N ARG A 390 -5.86 9.56 -26.79
CA ARG A 390 -6.01 9.64 -28.26
C ARG A 390 -6.62 8.41 -28.89
N ASN A 391 -6.67 7.28 -28.18
CA ASN A 391 -7.17 6.02 -28.70
C ASN A 391 -8.12 5.36 -27.70
N LEU A 392 -9.40 5.70 -27.77
CA LEU A 392 -10.43 5.23 -26.85
C LEU A 392 -10.51 3.71 -26.79
N ASN A 393 -10.52 3.04 -27.95
CA ASN A 393 -10.67 1.58 -28.00
C ASN A 393 -9.50 0.86 -27.30
N LEU A 394 -8.27 1.32 -27.54
CA LEU A 394 -7.09 0.77 -26.88
C LEU A 394 -7.13 1.05 -25.37
N ALA A 395 -7.55 2.26 -24.96
CA ALA A 395 -7.67 2.62 -23.57
C ALA A 395 -8.68 1.72 -22.82
N LEU A 396 -9.83 1.44 -23.44
CA LEU A 396 -10.86 0.56 -22.86
C LEU A 396 -10.36 -0.89 -22.73
N ASP A 397 -9.65 -1.41 -23.73
CA ASP A 397 -9.02 -2.72 -23.66
C ASP A 397 -7.98 -2.82 -22.53
N ILE A 398 -7.12 -1.80 -22.39
CA ILE A 398 -6.10 -1.79 -21.35
C ILE A 398 -6.71 -1.55 -19.96
N ALA A 399 -7.76 -0.75 -19.84
CA ALA A 399 -8.51 -0.59 -18.59
C ALA A 399 -9.09 -1.91 -18.08
N GLU A 400 -9.63 -2.74 -18.97
CA GLU A 400 -10.04 -4.09 -18.62
C GLU A 400 -8.85 -4.96 -18.20
N LYS A 401 -7.77 -4.97 -18.99
CA LYS A 401 -6.57 -5.78 -18.74
C LYS A 401 -5.91 -5.45 -17.40
N GLN A 402 -5.75 -4.16 -17.05
CA GLN A 402 -5.18 -3.78 -15.76
C GLN A 402 -6.04 -4.25 -14.58
N SER A 403 -7.39 -4.24 -14.73
CA SER A 403 -8.28 -4.78 -13.72
C SER A 403 -8.07 -6.28 -13.55
N LYS A 404 -8.02 -7.03 -14.65
CA LYS A 404 -7.86 -8.49 -14.66
C LYS A 404 -6.52 -8.98 -14.09
N VAL A 405 -5.53 -8.11 -13.89
CA VAL A 405 -4.29 -8.47 -13.18
C VAL A 405 -4.57 -8.91 -11.74
N THR A 406 -5.54 -8.29 -11.05
CA THR A 406 -5.84 -8.55 -9.63
C THR A 406 -7.31 -8.87 -9.35
N HIS A 407 -8.22 -8.68 -10.30
CA HIS A 407 -9.66 -8.88 -10.15
C HIS A 407 -10.22 -9.68 -11.31
N ARG A 408 -10.74 -10.87 -11.05
CA ARG A 408 -11.48 -11.65 -12.07
C ARG A 408 -12.86 -11.06 -12.37
N GLY A 409 -13.38 -10.26 -11.45
CA GLY A 409 -14.71 -9.67 -11.55
C GLY A 409 -14.95 -8.90 -12.84
N ASN A 410 -16.08 -9.17 -13.48
CA ASN A 410 -16.47 -8.54 -14.74
C ASN A 410 -16.91 -7.09 -14.53
N GLU A 411 -17.61 -6.81 -13.45
CA GLU A 411 -18.09 -5.48 -13.10
C GLU A 411 -16.94 -4.54 -12.75
N ALA A 412 -15.92 -5.04 -12.03
CA ALA A 412 -14.72 -4.25 -11.73
C ALA A 412 -14.01 -3.79 -13.02
N ALA A 413 -13.84 -4.72 -13.98
CA ALA A 413 -13.25 -4.41 -15.27
C ALA A 413 -14.09 -3.42 -16.09
N GLY A 414 -15.40 -3.62 -16.11
CA GLY A 414 -16.33 -2.72 -16.82
C GLY A 414 -16.39 -1.32 -16.18
N CYS A 415 -16.33 -1.22 -14.85
CA CYS A 415 -16.24 0.09 -14.16
C CYS A 415 -14.95 0.83 -14.51
N CYS A 416 -13.82 0.10 -14.64
CA CYS A 416 -12.57 0.71 -15.13
C CYS A 416 -12.73 1.23 -16.57
N GLN A 417 -13.43 0.49 -17.44
CA GLN A 417 -13.75 0.95 -18.81
C GLN A 417 -14.65 2.18 -18.79
N LEU A 418 -15.71 2.20 -17.97
CA LEU A 418 -16.63 3.33 -17.84
C LEU A 418 -15.91 4.59 -17.36
N MET A 419 -15.08 4.48 -16.31
CA MET A 419 -14.29 5.61 -15.83
C MET A 419 -13.28 6.10 -16.87
N THR A 420 -12.61 5.17 -17.56
CA THR A 420 -11.68 5.50 -18.66
C THR A 420 -12.39 6.26 -19.77
N PHE A 421 -13.58 5.82 -20.19
CA PHE A 421 -14.40 6.50 -21.17
C PHE A 421 -14.69 7.95 -20.75
N ILE A 422 -15.18 8.15 -19.53
CA ILE A 422 -15.52 9.47 -18.98
C ILE A 422 -14.31 10.40 -18.99
N ILE A 423 -13.17 9.93 -18.45
CA ILE A 423 -11.95 10.76 -18.37
C ILE A 423 -11.44 11.11 -19.76
N ILE A 424 -11.44 10.19 -20.73
CA ILE A 424 -11.00 10.47 -22.11
C ILE A 424 -11.88 11.54 -22.76
N LYS A 425 -13.20 11.46 -22.61
CA LYS A 425 -14.12 12.51 -23.10
C LYS A 425 -13.77 13.88 -22.53
N ILE A 426 -13.50 13.94 -21.21
CA ILE A 426 -13.08 15.16 -20.52
C ILE A 426 -11.71 15.66 -21.02
N LEU A 427 -10.72 14.79 -21.19
CA LEU A 427 -9.40 15.16 -21.70
C LEU A 427 -9.48 15.72 -23.13
N ASN A 428 -10.42 15.22 -23.94
CA ASN A 428 -10.71 15.69 -25.29
C ASN A 428 -11.60 16.93 -25.33
N GLY A 429 -11.90 17.56 -24.17
CA GLY A 429 -12.54 18.87 -24.07
C GLY A 429 -14.05 18.85 -23.85
N GLU A 430 -14.65 17.70 -23.62
CA GLU A 430 -16.09 17.63 -23.34
C GLU A 430 -16.40 18.05 -21.89
N GLU A 431 -17.54 18.70 -21.69
CA GLU A 431 -18.02 19.12 -20.38
C GLU A 431 -18.51 17.91 -19.57
N LEU A 432 -18.09 17.80 -18.30
CA LEU A 432 -18.37 16.65 -17.43
C LEU A 432 -19.87 16.32 -17.36
N LYS A 433 -20.72 17.32 -17.10
CA LYS A 433 -22.18 17.09 -16.98
C LYS A 433 -22.78 16.59 -18.28
N LYS A 434 -22.31 17.11 -19.43
CA LYS A 434 -22.73 16.65 -20.75
C LYS A 434 -22.28 15.20 -20.99
N VAL A 435 -21.04 14.84 -20.61
CA VAL A 435 -20.55 13.46 -20.70
C VAL A 435 -21.43 12.52 -19.87
N LEU A 436 -21.75 12.92 -18.62
CA LEU A 436 -22.60 12.11 -17.73
C LEU A 436 -24.02 11.93 -18.28
N ASP A 437 -24.62 12.99 -18.85
CA ASP A 437 -25.96 12.93 -19.46
C ASP A 437 -26.03 12.01 -20.69
N ASN A 438 -24.90 11.91 -21.40
CA ASN A 438 -24.80 11.14 -22.64
C ASN A 438 -24.33 9.70 -22.41
N LEU A 439 -23.88 9.32 -21.20
CA LEU A 439 -23.38 7.95 -20.93
C LEU A 439 -24.33 6.86 -21.41
N LYS A 440 -25.63 7.04 -21.22
CA LYS A 440 -26.67 6.07 -21.61
C LYS A 440 -26.73 5.81 -23.12
N TYR A 441 -26.21 6.71 -23.94
CA TYR A 441 -26.22 6.64 -25.41
C TYR A 441 -24.84 6.30 -25.98
N GLU A 442 -23.79 6.80 -25.36
CA GLU A 442 -22.43 6.78 -25.92
C GLU A 442 -21.56 5.66 -25.35
N PHE A 443 -21.84 5.18 -24.12
CA PHE A 443 -21.07 4.10 -23.52
C PHE A 443 -21.79 2.76 -23.65
N ASN A 444 -21.06 1.75 -24.10
CA ASN A 444 -21.49 0.37 -24.09
C ASN A 444 -20.27 -0.55 -23.97
N CYS A 445 -20.34 -1.54 -23.11
CA CYS A 445 -19.32 -2.56 -22.96
C CYS A 445 -19.95 -3.97 -22.96
N LYS A 446 -19.13 -4.99 -22.98
CA LYS A 446 -19.62 -6.39 -22.99
C LYS A 446 -20.25 -6.84 -21.66
N TYR A 447 -20.16 -6.02 -20.60
CA TYR A 447 -20.67 -6.33 -19.27
C TYR A 447 -22.02 -5.63 -19.01
N ASN A 448 -23.09 -6.40 -19.04
CA ASN A 448 -24.46 -5.85 -18.96
C ASN A 448 -24.72 -5.05 -17.69
N SER A 449 -24.25 -5.52 -16.50
CA SER A 449 -24.43 -4.78 -15.24
C SER A 449 -23.87 -3.36 -15.34
N VAL A 450 -22.71 -3.19 -15.96
CA VAL A 450 -22.09 -1.86 -16.13
C VAL A 450 -22.83 -1.00 -17.15
N ASN A 451 -23.47 -1.60 -18.15
CA ASN A 451 -24.35 -0.87 -19.08
C ASN A 451 -25.62 -0.37 -18.36
N TYR A 452 -26.15 -1.12 -17.39
CA TYR A 452 -27.25 -0.61 -16.53
C TYR A 452 -26.77 0.58 -15.67
N LEU A 453 -25.56 0.48 -15.11
CA LEU A 453 -24.94 1.60 -14.39
C LEU A 453 -24.76 2.82 -15.28
N ALA A 454 -24.22 2.68 -16.49
CA ALA A 454 -24.03 3.78 -17.43
C ALA A 454 -25.36 4.43 -17.84
N LYS A 455 -26.44 3.66 -17.91
CA LYS A 455 -27.79 4.14 -18.20
C LYS A 455 -28.52 4.72 -16.99
N SER A 456 -27.92 4.65 -15.79
CA SER A 456 -28.54 5.10 -14.54
C SER A 456 -29.89 4.43 -14.25
N ILE A 457 -29.96 3.11 -14.41
CA ILE A 457 -31.19 2.33 -14.19
C ILE A 457 -30.93 1.10 -13.34
N GLN A 458 -32.00 0.57 -12.75
CA GLN A 458 -31.95 -0.66 -11.97
C GLN A 458 -31.70 -1.88 -12.86
N GLU A 459 -30.88 -2.82 -12.41
CA GLU A 459 -30.67 -4.10 -13.05
C GLU A 459 -31.74 -5.12 -12.61
N GLY A 460 -32.66 -5.42 -13.49
CA GLY A 460 -33.76 -6.34 -13.19
C GLY A 460 -34.65 -5.85 -12.04
N ASN A 461 -35.07 -6.79 -11.19
CA ASN A 461 -35.92 -6.52 -10.01
C ASN A 461 -35.12 -6.55 -8.69
N ASP A 462 -33.80 -6.63 -8.74
CA ASP A 462 -32.96 -6.67 -7.55
C ASP A 462 -32.78 -5.26 -6.96
N PRO A 463 -33.35 -4.95 -5.77
CA PRO A 463 -33.22 -3.63 -5.17
C PRO A 463 -31.76 -3.31 -4.77
N ASP A 464 -30.90 -4.33 -4.60
CA ASP A 464 -29.48 -4.14 -4.30
C ASP A 464 -28.64 -3.79 -5.51
N LYS A 465 -29.23 -3.87 -6.73
CA LYS A 465 -28.64 -3.48 -8.00
C LYS A 465 -29.33 -2.27 -8.62
N ASN A 466 -29.71 -1.32 -7.79
CA ASN A 466 -30.27 -0.06 -8.22
C ASN A 466 -29.16 0.94 -8.54
N TRP A 467 -28.83 1.08 -9.81
CA TRP A 467 -27.76 1.95 -10.29
C TRP A 467 -28.28 3.33 -10.75
N ASN A 468 -29.45 3.77 -10.25
CA ASN A 468 -30.10 5.04 -10.64
C ASN A 468 -29.40 6.25 -9.98
N TRP A 469 -28.13 6.45 -10.27
CA TRP A 469 -27.28 7.50 -9.71
C TRP A 469 -27.68 8.92 -10.17
N ASP A 470 -28.42 9.07 -11.27
CA ASP A 470 -28.95 10.37 -11.75
C ASP A 470 -30.16 10.84 -10.94
N ASN A 471 -30.72 9.98 -10.10
CA ASN A 471 -31.79 10.38 -9.19
C ASN A 471 -31.23 11.28 -8.07
N LYS A 472 -31.93 12.41 -7.80
CA LYS A 472 -31.53 13.39 -6.78
C LYS A 472 -31.34 12.83 -5.37
N ILE A 473 -32.01 11.72 -5.05
CA ILE A 473 -31.98 11.07 -3.73
C ILE A 473 -31.28 9.71 -3.77
N PHE A 474 -30.37 9.51 -4.73
CA PHE A 474 -29.63 8.25 -4.86
C PHE A 474 -28.86 7.93 -3.58
N LYS A 475 -28.92 6.66 -3.18
CA LYS A 475 -28.20 6.10 -2.04
C LYS A 475 -27.59 4.74 -2.42
N TYR A 476 -26.60 4.30 -1.68
CA TYR A 476 -26.10 2.93 -1.76
C TYR A 476 -27.17 1.89 -1.48
N SER A 477 -26.89 0.62 -1.82
CA SER A 477 -27.78 -0.50 -1.45
C SER A 477 -28.02 -0.55 0.06
N LEU A 478 -29.29 -0.47 0.45
CA LEU A 478 -29.71 -0.55 1.87
C LEU A 478 -29.30 -1.85 2.54
N LYS A 479 -29.23 -2.94 1.79
CA LYS A 479 -28.80 -4.24 2.32
C LYS A 479 -27.30 -4.25 2.61
N ARG A 480 -26.45 -3.80 1.68
CA ARG A 480 -25.01 -3.69 1.91
C ARG A 480 -24.68 -2.67 3.00
N GLU A 481 -25.39 -1.54 3.02
CA GLU A 481 -25.27 -0.54 4.08
C GLU A 481 -25.54 -1.14 5.47
N LYS A 482 -26.57 -2.00 5.59
CA LYS A 482 -26.91 -2.65 6.84
C LYS A 482 -25.95 -3.79 7.21
N SER A 483 -25.50 -4.59 6.23
CA SER A 483 -24.65 -5.77 6.48
C SER A 483 -23.19 -5.42 6.72
N ASN A 484 -22.66 -4.38 6.05
CA ASN A 484 -21.25 -3.99 6.11
C ASN A 484 -21.07 -2.47 6.09
N PRO A 485 -21.55 -1.74 7.11
CA PRO A 485 -21.65 -0.27 7.09
C PRO A 485 -20.28 0.43 6.93
N GLY A 486 -19.20 -0.16 7.45
CA GLY A 486 -17.85 0.38 7.33
C GLY A 486 -17.14 0.03 6.02
N TYR A 487 -17.74 -0.81 5.17
CA TYR A 487 -17.14 -1.24 3.90
C TYR A 487 -18.03 -0.92 2.69
N ILE A 488 -19.09 -0.13 2.89
CA ILE A 488 -19.92 0.32 1.77
C ILE A 488 -19.06 1.19 0.84
N GLY A 489 -19.16 0.98 -0.45
CA GLY A 489 -18.25 1.59 -1.44
C GLY A 489 -17.09 0.70 -1.88
N SER A 490 -16.79 -0.41 -1.16
CA SER A 490 -15.73 -1.35 -1.56
C SER A 490 -16.10 -2.20 -2.80
N TYR A 491 -17.37 -2.24 -3.17
CA TYR A 491 -17.85 -2.85 -4.41
C TYR A 491 -17.77 -1.86 -5.56
N SER A 492 -17.14 -2.23 -6.68
CA SER A 492 -16.86 -1.33 -7.82
C SER A 492 -18.10 -0.60 -8.34
N MET A 493 -19.23 -1.30 -8.45
CA MET A 493 -20.47 -0.72 -8.97
C MET A 493 -21.06 0.33 -8.01
N ASP A 494 -21.03 0.05 -6.70
CA ASP A 494 -21.46 1.00 -5.68
C ASP A 494 -20.60 2.25 -5.69
N ALA A 495 -19.28 2.07 -5.66
CA ALA A 495 -18.34 3.18 -5.65
C ALA A 495 -18.49 4.05 -6.90
N MET A 496 -18.62 3.42 -8.07
CA MET A 496 -18.78 4.15 -9.32
C MET A 496 -20.14 4.87 -9.40
N ALA A 497 -21.24 4.22 -8.99
CA ALA A 497 -22.56 4.84 -8.95
C ALA A 497 -22.58 6.09 -8.06
N MET A 498 -21.99 5.99 -6.86
CA MET A 498 -21.95 7.13 -5.95
C MET A 498 -21.03 8.25 -6.46
N ALA A 499 -19.88 7.89 -7.07
CA ALA A 499 -19.00 8.86 -7.69
C ALA A 499 -19.73 9.64 -8.81
N LEU A 500 -20.47 8.95 -9.69
CA LEU A 500 -21.26 9.59 -10.75
C LEU A 500 -22.35 10.50 -10.17
N HIS A 501 -23.05 10.04 -9.14
CA HIS A 501 -24.06 10.84 -8.44
C HIS A 501 -23.48 12.14 -7.87
N ILE A 502 -22.36 12.05 -7.17
CA ILE A 502 -21.69 13.22 -6.57
C ILE A 502 -21.19 14.17 -7.64
N LEU A 503 -20.51 13.67 -8.67
CA LEU A 503 -19.98 14.48 -9.77
C LEU A 503 -21.09 15.20 -10.55
N LYS A 504 -22.25 14.57 -10.71
CA LYS A 504 -23.43 15.20 -11.34
C LYS A 504 -23.97 16.37 -10.52
N ASN A 505 -23.93 16.26 -9.17
CA ASN A 505 -24.58 17.17 -8.23
C ASN A 505 -23.59 18.14 -7.53
N THR A 506 -22.38 18.32 -8.06
CA THR A 506 -21.36 19.24 -7.54
C THR A 506 -20.81 20.14 -8.63
N ASN A 507 -20.23 21.30 -8.23
CA ASN A 507 -19.77 22.31 -9.15
C ASN A 507 -18.31 22.74 -8.94
N SER A 508 -17.59 22.07 -8.03
CA SER A 508 -16.17 22.30 -7.82
C SER A 508 -15.45 21.00 -7.43
N PHE A 509 -14.14 20.95 -7.66
CA PHE A 509 -13.29 19.86 -7.21
C PHE A 509 -13.44 19.63 -5.70
N GLN A 510 -13.31 20.71 -4.92
CA GLN A 510 -13.39 20.64 -3.47
C GLN A 510 -14.73 20.08 -2.98
N GLU A 511 -15.84 20.58 -3.54
CA GLU A 511 -17.18 20.09 -3.17
C GLU A 511 -17.35 18.61 -3.48
N ALA A 512 -16.89 18.15 -4.65
CA ALA A 512 -16.99 16.76 -5.05
C ALA A 512 -16.21 15.84 -4.10
N ILE A 513 -14.95 16.17 -3.78
CA ILE A 513 -14.14 15.40 -2.84
C ILE A 513 -14.80 15.37 -1.47
N LEU A 514 -15.16 16.52 -0.90
CA LEU A 514 -15.72 16.58 0.44
C LEU A 514 -17.05 15.84 0.57
N LYS A 515 -17.94 15.92 -0.43
CA LYS A 515 -19.17 15.11 -0.42
C LYS A 515 -18.88 13.61 -0.49
N GLY A 516 -17.91 13.19 -1.31
CA GLY A 516 -17.54 11.79 -1.43
C GLY A 516 -16.99 11.21 -0.14
N VAL A 517 -15.97 11.83 0.42
CA VAL A 517 -15.30 11.31 1.63
C VAL A 517 -16.20 11.38 2.88
N ASN A 518 -17.06 12.38 2.98
CA ASN A 518 -17.99 12.50 4.11
C ASN A 518 -19.12 11.46 4.10
N LEU A 519 -19.28 10.69 3.03
CA LEU A 519 -20.11 9.49 3.06
C LEU A 519 -19.58 8.43 4.01
N ARG A 520 -18.26 8.47 4.32
CA ARG A 520 -17.60 7.44 5.11
C ARG A 520 -17.58 6.09 4.40
N GLY A 521 -17.68 4.96 5.15
CA GLY A 521 -17.50 3.63 4.55
C GLY A 521 -16.09 3.47 4.00
N ASP A 522 -15.97 3.06 2.75
CA ASP A 522 -14.71 2.99 1.98
C ASP A 522 -14.39 4.37 1.36
N ALA A 523 -14.17 5.33 2.26
CA ALA A 523 -14.17 6.75 1.93
C ALA A 523 -12.95 7.20 1.12
N ASP A 524 -11.79 6.61 1.34
CA ASP A 524 -10.57 6.88 0.57
C ASP A 524 -10.73 6.40 -0.87
N SER A 525 -11.22 5.18 -1.07
CA SER A 525 -11.51 4.63 -2.40
C SER A 525 -12.54 5.45 -3.17
N VAL A 526 -13.66 5.80 -2.53
CA VAL A 526 -14.69 6.66 -3.18
C VAL A 526 -14.12 8.04 -3.47
N GLY A 527 -13.36 8.62 -2.55
CA GLY A 527 -12.64 9.87 -2.72
C GLY A 527 -11.65 9.82 -3.88
N ALA A 528 -10.86 8.75 -3.98
CA ALA A 528 -9.90 8.53 -5.06
C ALA A 528 -10.59 8.40 -6.44
N ILE A 529 -11.72 7.66 -6.51
CA ILE A 529 -12.50 7.51 -7.75
C ILE A 529 -13.06 8.87 -8.22
N ILE A 530 -13.66 9.63 -7.30
CA ILE A 530 -14.14 10.99 -7.59
C ILE A 530 -12.97 11.88 -8.00
N GLY A 531 -11.85 11.79 -7.28
CA GLY A 531 -10.67 12.61 -7.49
C GLY A 531 -10.05 12.44 -8.88
N GLN A 532 -10.02 11.22 -9.42
CA GLN A 532 -9.56 10.95 -10.78
C GLN A 532 -10.38 11.70 -11.83
N ILE A 533 -11.70 11.63 -11.72
CA ILE A 533 -12.61 12.25 -12.70
C ILE A 533 -12.68 13.77 -12.50
N ALA A 534 -12.88 14.22 -11.25
CA ALA A 534 -12.94 15.65 -10.93
C ALA A 534 -11.62 16.35 -11.23
N GLY A 535 -10.49 15.72 -10.89
CA GLY A 535 -9.15 16.24 -11.19
C GLY A 535 -8.89 16.39 -12.68
N ALA A 536 -9.32 15.40 -13.48
CA ALA A 536 -9.28 15.50 -14.94
C ALA A 536 -10.15 16.62 -15.49
N TYR A 537 -11.31 16.86 -14.90
CA TYR A 537 -12.24 17.89 -15.36
C TYR A 537 -11.81 19.30 -14.95
N TYR A 538 -11.62 19.51 -13.67
CA TYR A 538 -11.29 20.83 -13.13
C TYR A 538 -9.83 21.24 -13.40
N GLY A 539 -8.92 20.28 -13.58
CA GLY A 539 -7.51 20.52 -13.81
C GLY A 539 -6.77 21.02 -12.58
N LEU A 540 -5.44 21.09 -12.68
CA LEU A 540 -4.52 21.46 -11.61
C LEU A 540 -4.86 22.79 -10.93
N ASP A 541 -5.24 23.80 -11.71
CA ASP A 541 -5.44 25.17 -11.20
C ASP A 541 -6.68 25.30 -10.30
N ASN A 542 -7.64 24.39 -10.39
CA ASN A 542 -8.88 24.40 -9.60
C ASN A 542 -8.84 23.43 -8.40
N ILE A 543 -7.72 22.78 -8.17
CA ILE A 543 -7.48 22.00 -6.95
C ILE A 543 -6.98 22.95 -5.87
N PRO A 544 -7.53 22.92 -4.64
CA PRO A 544 -7.06 23.77 -3.55
C PRO A 544 -5.55 23.62 -3.33
N LYS A 545 -4.82 24.73 -3.43
CA LYS A 545 -3.36 24.74 -3.29
C LYS A 545 -2.89 24.14 -1.96
N GLU A 546 -3.61 24.42 -0.88
CA GLU A 546 -3.30 23.88 0.45
C GLU A 546 -3.31 22.34 0.45
N TRP A 547 -4.23 21.71 -0.28
CA TRP A 547 -4.29 20.26 -0.38
C TRP A 547 -3.12 19.68 -1.18
N ILE A 548 -2.75 20.36 -2.28
CA ILE A 548 -1.55 20.00 -3.07
C ILE A 548 -0.29 20.12 -2.21
N ASP A 549 -0.16 21.20 -1.47
CA ASP A 549 1.01 21.44 -0.61
C ASP A 549 1.14 20.35 0.48
N LYS A 550 0.03 19.85 1.03
CA LYS A 550 0.03 18.73 1.98
C LYS A 550 0.46 17.41 1.33
N ILE A 551 0.02 17.10 0.12
CA ILE A 551 0.52 15.94 -0.64
C ILE A 551 2.04 16.06 -0.85
N TYR A 552 2.52 17.22 -1.26
CA TYR A 552 3.94 17.46 -1.55
C TYR A 552 4.86 17.42 -0.31
N GLN A 553 4.32 17.45 0.91
CA GLN A 553 5.11 17.14 2.11
C GLN A 553 5.66 15.70 2.07
N TRP A 554 4.91 14.78 1.45
CA TRP A 554 5.23 13.36 1.34
C TRP A 554 5.67 12.95 -0.06
N ASP A 555 5.48 13.82 -1.05
CA ASP A 555 5.92 13.70 -2.44
C ASP A 555 6.81 14.88 -2.83
N LYS A 556 7.97 15.01 -2.17
CA LYS A 556 8.89 16.16 -2.31
C LYS A 556 9.37 16.39 -3.73
N GLU A 557 9.49 15.32 -4.51
CA GLU A 557 9.91 15.36 -5.92
C GLU A 557 8.73 15.59 -6.89
N LYS A 558 7.51 15.76 -6.38
CA LYS A 558 6.25 15.90 -7.16
C LYS A 558 6.04 14.75 -8.14
N GLU A 559 6.42 13.56 -7.74
CA GLU A 559 6.40 12.35 -8.56
C GLU A 559 4.99 11.97 -9.04
N ILE A 560 3.95 12.27 -8.24
CA ILE A 560 2.54 12.05 -8.62
C ILE A 560 2.18 12.93 -9.82
N ALA A 561 2.46 14.23 -9.72
CA ALA A 561 2.19 15.20 -10.77
C ALA A 561 3.05 14.95 -12.02
N LEU A 562 4.33 14.64 -11.82
CA LEU A 562 5.28 14.32 -12.89
C LEU A 562 4.82 13.11 -13.72
N ARG A 563 4.29 12.05 -13.09
CA ARG A 563 3.76 10.90 -13.83
C ARG A 563 2.55 11.28 -14.70
N GLY A 564 1.63 12.10 -14.19
CA GLY A 564 0.53 12.65 -14.99
C GLY A 564 1.02 13.41 -16.22
N TYR A 565 2.04 14.25 -16.03
CA TYR A 565 2.69 14.98 -17.11
C TYR A 565 3.35 14.05 -18.13
N ILE A 566 4.21 13.11 -17.70
CA ILE A 566 4.92 12.22 -18.62
C ILE A 566 3.96 11.33 -19.40
N LEU A 567 2.95 10.76 -18.74
CA LEU A 567 1.95 9.90 -19.38
C LEU A 567 1.19 10.63 -20.49
N SER A 568 0.92 11.92 -20.33
CA SER A 568 0.23 12.72 -21.36
C SER A 568 1.05 12.87 -22.65
N HIS A 569 2.37 12.77 -22.57
CA HIS A 569 3.31 12.88 -23.68
C HIS A 569 3.86 11.53 -24.18
N LEU A 570 3.61 10.43 -23.45
CA LEU A 570 4.31 9.17 -23.67
C LEU A 570 4.12 8.59 -25.07
N LEU A 571 2.94 8.78 -25.67
CA LEU A 571 2.58 8.26 -26.99
C LEU A 571 2.51 9.34 -28.09
N GLU A 572 2.90 10.60 -27.82
CA GLU A 572 2.83 11.70 -28.81
C GLU A 572 3.67 11.43 -30.05
N ASN A 573 4.79 10.75 -29.92
CA ASN A 573 5.73 10.49 -31.01
C ASN A 573 5.48 9.14 -31.73
N LYS A 574 4.33 8.49 -31.48
CA LYS A 574 3.99 7.19 -32.09
C LYS A 574 2.72 7.23 -32.95
N ALA A 575 2.22 8.44 -33.25
CA ALA A 575 1.08 8.66 -34.16
C ALA A 575 1.54 8.78 -35.61
#